data_f10052334c3c1ed6d463396da8b2b541
#
_entry.id   f10052334c3c1ed6d463396da8b2b541
#
_cell.length_a   1.000
_cell.length_b   1.000
_cell.length_c   1.000
_cell.angle_alpha   90.00
_cell.angle_beta   90.00
_cell.angle_gamma   90.00
#
_symmetry.space_group_name_H-M   'P 1'
#
loop_
_entity.id
_entity.type
_entity.pdbx_description
1 polymer ?
#
loop_
_entity_poly.entity_id
_entity_poly.type
_entity_poly.pdbx_seq_one_letter_code
_entity_poly.pdbx_strand_id
1 'polypeptide(L)'
;MARYHPTVLGGLLLTAALVVSGGVSAAAPDDALMPLEKYTTPKGKSLASVHRTRLLQFSEQIYNCLPWLSVHPGGLGFPRARDSHNDDRYLSTWIFVDQREDPVFAALPQERRVSAMFSRYGVDMLRRMVGLPDVVDDDNVAGVSVVLSWLKPGTSRLGRQAVNETFALFIDKVTLREFLAKQVSPEEFTNRAKFTLFDGLDPVGRVPIEVWEDSFNSTYKAANYDPPKGATCP
;
A
#
# COMPACT_ATOMS: atom_id res chain seq x y z
N MET A 1 2.95 -3.63 -81.52
CA MET A 1 2.01 -3.97 -80.48
C MET A 1 2.75 -4.05 -79.14
N ALA A 2 2.78 -2.98 -78.36
CA ALA A 2 3.50 -2.89 -77.09
C ALA A 2 2.51 -3.09 -75.95
N ARG A 3 2.74 -4.08 -75.10
CA ARG A 3 1.91 -4.34 -73.89
C ARG A 3 2.55 -3.63 -72.68
N TYR A 4 1.82 -2.69 -72.08
CA TYR A 4 2.12 -2.06 -70.82
C TYR A 4 1.74 -2.99 -69.67
N HIS A 5 2.69 -3.21 -68.75
CA HIS A 5 2.40 -3.78 -67.41
C HIS A 5 2.31 -2.67 -66.37
N PRO A 6 1.29 -2.59 -65.53
CA PRO A 6 1.27 -1.66 -64.40
C PRO A 6 1.97 -2.28 -63.19
N THR A 7 2.94 -1.53 -62.69
CA THR A 7 3.65 -1.81 -61.42
C THR A 7 2.76 -1.43 -60.27
N VAL A 8 2.40 -2.40 -59.45
CA VAL A 8 1.66 -2.18 -58.18
C VAL A 8 2.67 -1.86 -57.10
N LEU A 9 2.67 -0.60 -56.64
CA LEU A 9 3.38 -0.16 -55.42
C LEU A 9 2.60 -0.66 -54.20
N GLY A 10 3.10 -1.68 -53.54
CA GLY A 10 2.63 -2.13 -52.23
C GLY A 10 3.10 -1.20 -51.12
N GLY A 11 2.19 -0.36 -50.61
CA GLY A 11 2.45 0.46 -49.42
C GLY A 11 2.53 -0.40 -48.16
N LEU A 12 3.69 -0.44 -47.54
CA LEU A 12 3.91 -1.04 -46.22
C LEU A 12 3.34 -0.09 -45.17
N LEU A 13 2.16 -0.40 -44.63
CA LEU A 13 1.60 0.23 -43.43
C LEU A 13 2.33 -0.32 -42.22
N LEU A 14 3.29 0.44 -41.68
CA LEU A 14 3.88 0.19 -40.37
C LEU A 14 2.87 0.59 -39.30
N THR A 15 2.13 -0.38 -38.77
CA THR A 15 1.34 -0.23 -37.55
C THR A 15 2.29 -0.23 -36.36
N ALA A 16 2.62 0.96 -35.85
CA ALA A 16 3.32 1.11 -34.57
C ALA A 16 2.36 0.64 -33.45
N ALA A 17 2.59 -0.57 -32.95
CA ALA A 17 1.95 -1.05 -31.73
C ALA A 17 2.51 -0.26 -30.56
N LEU A 18 1.72 0.68 -30.01
CA LEU A 18 1.97 1.31 -28.73
C LEU A 18 1.85 0.23 -27.66
N VAL A 19 2.99 -0.31 -27.24
CA VAL A 19 3.11 -1.12 -26.03
C VAL A 19 2.87 -0.18 -24.86
N VAL A 20 1.65 -0.13 -24.36
CA VAL A 20 1.35 0.51 -23.06
C VAL A 20 1.99 -0.37 -22.01
N SER A 21 3.20 -0.01 -21.62
CA SER A 21 3.85 -0.56 -20.42
C SER A 21 2.99 -0.15 -19.22
N GLY A 22 2.17 -1.07 -18.73
CA GLY A 22 1.42 -0.90 -17.49
C GLY A 22 2.37 -0.89 -16.29
N GLY A 23 3.17 0.17 -16.15
CA GLY A 23 3.82 0.50 -14.90
C GLY A 23 2.71 0.87 -13.91
N VAL A 24 2.77 0.34 -12.69
CA VAL A 24 1.97 0.87 -11.58
C VAL A 24 2.42 2.30 -11.41
N SER A 25 1.68 3.24 -12.00
CA SER A 25 1.92 4.67 -11.80
C SER A 25 1.53 4.96 -10.35
N ALA A 26 2.44 5.53 -9.57
CA ALA A 26 2.07 6.07 -8.27
C ALA A 26 0.88 7.02 -8.48
N ALA A 27 -0.21 6.80 -7.73
CA ALA A 27 -1.36 7.69 -7.79
C ALA A 27 -0.92 9.11 -7.41
N ALA A 28 -1.41 10.10 -8.14
CA ALA A 28 -1.27 11.48 -7.70
C ALA A 28 -1.89 11.63 -6.29
N PRO A 29 -1.41 12.53 -5.43
CA PRO A 29 -1.89 12.66 -4.05
C PRO A 29 -3.42 12.73 -3.93
N ASP A 30 -4.09 13.40 -4.86
CA ASP A 30 -5.57 13.50 -4.90
C ASP A 30 -6.25 12.16 -5.20
N ASP A 31 -5.66 11.35 -6.09
CA ASP A 31 -6.21 10.05 -6.49
C ASP A 31 -6.05 9.00 -5.39
N ALA A 32 -5.16 9.25 -4.42
CA ALA A 32 -4.94 8.36 -3.29
C ALA A 32 -6.14 8.31 -2.33
N LEU A 33 -6.93 9.40 -2.26
CA LEU A 33 -8.06 9.46 -1.34
C LEU A 33 -9.23 8.58 -1.81
N MET A 34 -9.83 7.88 -0.85
CA MET A 34 -11.08 7.17 -1.10
C MET A 34 -12.18 8.16 -1.51
N PRO A 35 -12.79 8.00 -2.70
CA PRO A 35 -13.85 8.87 -3.17
C PRO A 35 -15.06 8.91 -2.24
N LEU A 36 -15.70 10.07 -2.08
CA LEU A 36 -16.85 10.23 -1.18
C LEU A 36 -18.01 9.29 -1.52
N GLU A 37 -18.16 8.91 -2.78
CA GLU A 37 -19.19 8.00 -3.27
C GLU A 37 -19.02 6.56 -2.76
N LYS A 38 -17.82 6.20 -2.35
CA LYS A 38 -17.52 4.89 -1.75
C LYS A 38 -17.99 4.77 -0.30
N TYR A 39 -18.27 5.89 0.36
CA TYR A 39 -18.77 5.88 1.73
C TYR A 39 -20.29 5.73 1.74
N THR A 40 -20.77 4.60 2.28
CA THR A 40 -22.19 4.23 2.30
C THR A 40 -22.96 4.79 3.51
N THR A 41 -22.25 5.33 4.51
CA THR A 41 -22.88 5.84 5.75
C THR A 41 -22.56 7.31 5.98
N PRO A 42 -23.43 8.04 6.71
CA PRO A 42 -23.18 9.44 7.09
C PRO A 42 -21.88 9.61 7.87
N LYS A 43 -21.56 8.69 8.81
CA LYS A 43 -20.34 8.71 9.62
C LYS A 43 -19.08 8.67 8.73
N GLY A 44 -19.03 7.73 7.78
CA GLY A 44 -17.91 7.62 6.86
C GLY A 44 -17.74 8.86 5.97
N LYS A 45 -18.82 9.42 5.44
CA LYS A 45 -18.81 10.65 4.65
C LYS A 45 -18.34 11.85 5.46
N SER A 46 -18.81 11.97 6.71
CA SER A 46 -18.39 13.04 7.63
C SER A 46 -16.89 12.99 7.88
N LEU A 47 -16.36 11.83 8.29
CA LEU A 47 -14.93 11.64 8.52
C LEU A 47 -14.10 12.02 7.27
N ALA A 48 -14.49 11.51 6.11
CA ALA A 48 -13.78 11.78 4.86
C ALA A 48 -13.79 13.27 4.49
N SER A 49 -14.88 13.98 4.76
CA SER A 49 -15.00 15.41 4.48
C SER A 49 -14.21 16.25 5.48
N VAL A 50 -14.34 15.98 6.77
CA VAL A 50 -13.69 16.73 7.84
C VAL A 50 -12.16 16.62 7.73
N HIS A 51 -11.65 15.41 7.49
CA HIS A 51 -10.22 15.15 7.49
C HIS A 51 -9.57 15.19 6.09
N ARG A 52 -10.30 15.57 5.03
CA ARG A 52 -9.82 15.56 3.65
C ARG A 52 -8.47 16.25 3.47
N THR A 53 -8.35 17.48 3.95
CA THR A 53 -7.11 18.27 3.81
C THR A 53 -5.93 17.58 4.49
N ARG A 54 -6.17 17.00 5.66
CA ARG A 54 -5.12 16.32 6.42
C ARG A 54 -4.65 15.03 5.74
N LEU A 55 -5.60 14.29 5.16
CA LEU A 55 -5.28 13.09 4.38
C LEU A 55 -4.52 13.42 3.09
N LEU A 56 -4.85 14.54 2.40
CA LEU A 56 -4.08 15.02 1.25
C LEU A 56 -2.64 15.31 1.63
N GLN A 57 -2.41 16.08 2.69
CA GLN A 57 -1.07 16.36 3.20
C GLN A 57 -0.29 15.08 3.52
N PHE A 58 -0.96 14.10 4.13
CA PHE A 58 -0.35 12.81 4.41
C PHE A 58 0.01 12.04 3.14
N SER A 59 -0.87 12.03 2.14
CA SER A 59 -0.59 11.44 0.83
C SER A 59 0.61 12.10 0.14
N GLU A 60 0.67 13.43 0.17
CA GLU A 60 1.80 14.21 -0.36
C GLU A 60 3.12 13.88 0.35
N GLN A 61 3.10 13.71 1.67
CA GLN A 61 4.28 13.28 2.43
C GLN A 61 4.76 11.89 1.99
N ILE A 62 3.84 10.92 1.83
CA ILE A 62 4.22 9.59 1.32
C ILE A 62 4.83 9.73 -0.07
N TYR A 63 4.16 10.44 -0.98
CA TYR A 63 4.60 10.62 -2.35
C TYR A 63 5.98 11.26 -2.47
N ASN A 64 6.23 12.30 -1.69
CA ASN A 64 7.48 13.07 -1.76
C ASN A 64 8.63 12.45 -0.97
N CYS A 65 8.34 11.73 0.12
CA CYS A 65 9.37 11.25 1.05
C CYS A 65 9.66 9.76 0.97
N LEU A 66 8.80 8.98 0.35
CA LEU A 66 8.91 7.51 0.31
C LEU A 66 8.73 6.98 -1.11
N PRO A 67 9.69 7.22 -2.02
CA PRO A 67 9.53 6.92 -3.45
C PRO A 67 9.40 5.43 -3.78
N TRP A 68 9.75 4.55 -2.82
CA TRP A 68 9.52 3.10 -2.94
C TRP A 68 8.12 2.68 -2.48
N LEU A 69 7.31 3.62 -2.01
CA LEU A 69 5.91 3.40 -1.65
C LEU A 69 5.00 4.19 -2.59
N SER A 70 3.92 3.59 -3.00
CA SER A 70 2.85 4.29 -3.69
C SER A 70 1.52 3.98 -3.01
N VAL A 71 0.73 5.01 -2.72
CA VAL A 71 -0.63 4.81 -2.23
C VAL A 71 -1.49 4.32 -3.40
N HIS A 72 -2.24 3.24 -3.16
CA HIS A 72 -3.18 2.73 -4.16
C HIS A 72 -4.29 3.76 -4.41
N PRO A 73 -4.75 3.94 -5.66
CA PRO A 73 -5.89 4.82 -5.95
C PRO A 73 -7.09 4.52 -5.06
N GLY A 74 -7.58 5.53 -4.34
CA GLY A 74 -8.63 5.36 -3.35
C GLY A 74 -8.23 4.55 -2.10
N GLY A 75 -6.95 4.32 -1.87
CA GLY A 75 -6.44 3.51 -0.77
C GLY A 75 -6.30 4.23 0.57
N LEU A 76 -6.47 5.55 0.62
CA LEU A 76 -6.39 6.35 1.84
C LEU A 76 -7.76 6.88 2.23
N GLY A 77 -8.23 6.54 3.43
CA GLY A 77 -9.55 6.97 3.91
C GLY A 77 -10.04 6.21 5.12
N PHE A 78 -11.36 6.09 5.25
CA PHE A 78 -12.03 5.51 6.42
C PHE A 78 -12.93 4.32 6.03
N PRO A 79 -12.38 3.18 5.58
CA PRO A 79 -13.19 1.98 5.32
C PRO A 79 -13.79 1.43 6.61
N ARG A 80 -14.85 0.64 6.45
CA ARG A 80 -15.41 -0.19 7.52
C ARG A 80 -14.76 -1.57 7.49
N ALA A 81 -14.45 -2.13 8.66
CA ALA A 81 -14.04 -3.53 8.71
C ALA A 81 -15.19 -4.44 8.24
N ARG A 82 -14.88 -5.42 7.38
CA ARG A 82 -15.91 -6.29 6.76
C ARG A 82 -16.74 -7.06 7.81
N ASP A 83 -16.10 -7.46 8.90
CA ASP A 83 -16.72 -8.30 9.94
C ASP A 83 -17.35 -7.47 11.08
N SER A 84 -17.36 -6.14 10.98
CA SER A 84 -17.97 -5.28 11.99
C SER A 84 -19.45 -5.15 11.76
N HIS A 85 -20.27 -5.50 12.77
CA HIS A 85 -21.69 -5.23 12.79
C HIS A 85 -21.99 -3.74 13.05
N ASN A 86 -21.02 -3.04 13.65
CA ASN A 86 -21.08 -1.61 13.90
C ASN A 86 -20.47 -0.82 12.74
N ASP A 87 -20.75 0.48 12.67
CA ASP A 87 -20.07 1.37 11.71
C ASP A 87 -18.69 1.81 12.24
N ASP A 88 -17.85 0.82 12.57
CA ASP A 88 -16.47 1.06 13.02
C ASP A 88 -15.62 1.49 11.84
N ARG A 89 -15.07 2.70 11.91
CA ARG A 89 -14.24 3.29 10.87
C ARG A 89 -12.78 3.28 11.29
N TYR A 90 -11.93 2.82 10.39
CA TYR A 90 -10.48 2.78 10.58
C TYR A 90 -9.82 3.79 9.66
N LEU A 91 -8.90 4.61 10.17
CA LEU A 91 -8.00 5.33 9.28
C LEU A 91 -7.16 4.28 8.55
N SER A 92 -7.30 4.19 7.25
CA SER A 92 -6.69 3.14 6.44
C SER A 92 -5.80 3.73 5.37
N THR A 93 -4.64 3.10 5.15
CA THR A 93 -3.83 3.32 3.97
C THR A 93 -3.52 2.01 3.28
N TRP A 94 -3.71 1.95 1.96
CA TRP A 94 -3.30 0.84 1.12
C TRP A 94 -2.11 1.29 0.27
N ILE A 95 -0.95 0.70 0.54
CA ILE A 95 0.30 1.02 -0.13
C ILE A 95 0.83 -0.17 -0.91
N PHE A 96 1.34 0.11 -2.09
CA PHE A 96 2.17 -0.79 -2.85
C PHE A 96 3.64 -0.48 -2.55
N VAL A 97 4.40 -1.53 -2.25
CA VAL A 97 5.84 -1.45 -1.98
C VAL A 97 6.59 -1.90 -3.23
N ASP A 98 7.39 -1.02 -3.80
CA ASP A 98 8.28 -1.37 -4.91
C ASP A 98 9.54 -2.05 -4.34
N GLN A 99 9.35 -3.27 -3.85
CA GLN A 99 10.44 -4.10 -3.36
C GLN A 99 11.21 -4.66 -4.56
N ARG A 100 12.50 -4.36 -4.64
CA ARG A 100 13.38 -5.00 -5.62
C ARG A 100 13.50 -6.48 -5.29
N GLU A 101 13.59 -7.29 -6.34
CA GLU A 101 13.74 -8.73 -6.22
C GLU A 101 15.11 -9.03 -5.57
N ASP A 102 15.09 -9.26 -4.24
CA ASP A 102 16.24 -9.75 -3.49
C ASP A 102 16.13 -11.27 -3.39
N PRO A 103 17.18 -12.03 -3.79
CA PRO A 103 17.13 -13.49 -3.74
C PRO A 103 16.87 -14.07 -2.35
N VAL A 104 17.36 -13.41 -1.29
CA VAL A 104 17.15 -13.84 0.09
C VAL A 104 15.69 -13.65 0.49
N PHE A 105 15.12 -12.47 0.18
CA PHE A 105 13.71 -12.20 0.42
C PHE A 105 12.81 -13.14 -0.40
N ALA A 106 13.12 -13.34 -1.68
CA ALA A 106 12.36 -14.21 -2.57
C ALA A 106 12.33 -15.68 -2.10
N ALA A 107 13.41 -16.15 -1.46
CA ALA A 107 13.51 -17.52 -0.93
C ALA A 107 12.74 -17.74 0.38
N LEU A 108 12.27 -16.67 1.04
CA LEU A 108 11.51 -16.81 2.29
C LEU A 108 10.14 -17.45 2.03
N PRO A 109 9.61 -18.24 2.97
CA PRO A 109 8.19 -18.61 2.99
C PRO A 109 7.30 -17.36 3.04
N GLN A 110 6.06 -17.47 2.56
CA GLN A 110 5.14 -16.34 2.48
C GLN A 110 4.94 -15.63 3.83
N GLU A 111 4.74 -16.40 4.92
CA GLU A 111 4.55 -15.83 6.26
C GLU A 111 5.77 -15.00 6.72
N ARG A 112 6.97 -15.46 6.37
CA ARG A 112 8.21 -14.74 6.70
C ARG A 112 8.35 -13.48 5.83
N ARG A 113 7.94 -13.52 4.56
CA ARG A 113 7.89 -12.31 3.73
C ARG A 113 6.90 -11.29 4.28
N VAL A 114 5.71 -11.73 4.69
CA VAL A 114 4.70 -10.86 5.32
C VAL A 114 5.26 -10.21 6.59
N SER A 115 5.90 -11.02 7.47
CA SER A 115 6.54 -10.52 8.70
C SER A 115 7.63 -9.50 8.40
N ALA A 116 8.48 -9.75 7.39
CA ALA A 116 9.52 -8.83 6.94
C ALA A 116 8.94 -7.50 6.42
N MET A 117 7.92 -7.58 5.55
CA MET A 117 7.26 -6.41 4.98
C MET A 117 6.53 -5.60 6.03
N PHE A 118 5.87 -6.27 6.99
CA PHE A 118 5.26 -5.59 8.12
C PHE A 118 6.29 -4.88 8.99
N SER A 119 7.34 -5.56 9.39
CA SER A 119 8.39 -5.00 10.27
C SER A 119 9.05 -3.78 9.63
N ARG A 120 9.29 -3.83 8.31
CA ARG A 120 9.97 -2.75 7.59
C ARG A 120 9.07 -1.57 7.27
N TYR A 121 7.91 -1.84 6.68
CA TYR A 121 7.04 -0.80 6.10
C TYR A 121 5.77 -0.58 6.91
N GLY A 122 5.19 -1.65 7.46
CA GLY A 122 3.98 -1.57 8.25
C GLY A 122 4.16 -0.77 9.53
N VAL A 123 5.21 -1.07 10.31
CA VAL A 123 5.50 -0.38 11.57
C VAL A 123 5.82 1.09 11.34
N ASP A 124 6.60 1.43 10.30
CA ASP A 124 6.88 2.83 9.95
C ASP A 124 5.60 3.57 9.55
N MET A 125 4.75 2.93 8.73
CA MET A 125 3.48 3.51 8.35
C MET A 125 2.55 3.74 9.55
N LEU A 126 2.48 2.80 10.50
CA LEU A 126 1.71 2.98 11.74
C LEU A 126 2.20 4.18 12.54
N ARG A 127 3.53 4.39 12.66
CA ARG A 127 4.11 5.57 13.32
C ARG A 127 3.67 6.87 12.65
N ARG A 128 3.73 6.91 11.33
CA ARG A 128 3.30 8.08 10.54
C ARG A 128 1.82 8.37 10.70
N MET A 129 0.97 7.34 10.70
CA MET A 129 -0.47 7.51 10.88
C MET A 129 -0.81 8.04 12.28
N VAL A 130 -0.14 7.57 13.34
CA VAL A 130 -0.30 8.12 14.70
C VAL A 130 0.19 9.57 14.79
N GLY A 131 1.11 9.98 13.93
CA GLY A 131 1.52 11.37 13.74
C GLY A 131 0.41 12.31 13.20
N LEU A 132 -0.81 11.79 12.99
CA LEU A 132 -2.01 12.55 12.63
C LEU A 132 -3.01 12.56 13.81
N PRO A 133 -2.69 13.17 14.95
CA PRO A 133 -3.51 13.04 16.16
C PRO A 133 -4.92 13.59 15.95
N ASP A 134 -5.08 14.66 15.21
CA ASP A 134 -6.37 15.25 14.83
C ASP A 134 -7.29 14.28 14.06
N VAL A 135 -6.72 13.27 13.39
CA VAL A 135 -7.46 12.24 12.64
C VAL A 135 -7.66 10.99 13.48
N VAL A 136 -6.55 10.47 14.08
CA VAL A 136 -6.59 9.20 14.83
C VAL A 136 -7.38 9.34 16.13
N ASP A 137 -7.37 10.53 16.75
CA ASP A 137 -8.04 10.79 18.02
C ASP A 137 -9.51 11.14 17.88
N ASP A 138 -10.01 11.35 16.64
CA ASP A 138 -11.45 11.52 16.41
C ASP A 138 -12.21 10.33 17.00
N ASP A 139 -13.26 10.61 17.80
CA ASP A 139 -14.07 9.59 18.50
C ASP A 139 -14.76 8.63 17.54
N ASN A 140 -14.97 9.05 16.30
CA ASN A 140 -15.56 8.23 15.25
C ASN A 140 -14.56 7.29 14.57
N VAL A 141 -13.26 7.41 14.84
CA VAL A 141 -12.22 6.52 14.36
C VAL A 141 -11.94 5.44 15.41
N ALA A 142 -12.20 4.20 15.07
CA ALA A 142 -12.02 3.05 15.97
C ALA A 142 -10.55 2.62 16.08
N GLY A 143 -9.77 2.84 15.02
CA GLY A 143 -8.37 2.41 14.95
C GLY A 143 -7.74 2.71 13.62
N VAL A 144 -6.67 2.00 13.33
CA VAL A 144 -5.88 2.16 12.09
C VAL A 144 -5.83 0.86 11.32
N SER A 145 -5.74 0.96 10.00
CA SER A 145 -5.53 -0.17 9.11
C SER A 145 -4.42 0.15 8.12
N VAL A 146 -3.51 -0.80 7.94
CA VAL A 146 -2.47 -0.73 6.90
C VAL A 146 -2.62 -1.93 5.99
N VAL A 147 -2.78 -1.69 4.70
CA VAL A 147 -2.76 -2.72 3.67
C VAL A 147 -1.45 -2.58 2.89
N LEU A 148 -0.65 -3.63 2.89
CA LEU A 148 0.61 -3.70 2.16
C LEU A 148 0.47 -4.67 1.01
N SER A 149 0.89 -4.23 -0.17
CA SER A 149 0.98 -5.06 -1.37
C SER A 149 2.37 -4.95 -1.97
N TRP A 150 2.91 -6.04 -2.48
CA TRP A 150 4.17 -6.08 -3.22
C TRP A 150 4.11 -7.15 -4.30
N LEU A 151 5.00 -7.07 -5.27
CA LEU A 151 5.09 -8.08 -6.32
C LEU A 151 5.50 -9.44 -5.72
N LYS A 152 4.72 -10.47 -5.99
CA LYS A 152 5.05 -11.84 -5.58
C LYS A 152 6.35 -12.28 -6.26
N PRO A 153 7.34 -12.81 -5.50
CA PRO A 153 8.58 -13.30 -6.07
C PRO A 153 8.37 -14.31 -7.20
N GLY A 154 9.20 -14.22 -8.24
CA GLY A 154 9.10 -15.09 -9.42
C GLY A 154 7.96 -14.73 -10.40
N THR A 155 7.18 -13.68 -10.13
CA THR A 155 6.20 -13.16 -11.09
C THR A 155 6.76 -11.93 -11.78
N SER A 156 6.95 -12.01 -13.10
CA SER A 156 7.53 -10.91 -13.89
C SER A 156 6.46 -9.89 -14.27
N ARG A 157 6.82 -8.61 -14.21
CA ARG A 157 6.02 -7.53 -14.83
C ARG A 157 5.98 -7.63 -16.36
N LEU A 158 6.92 -8.39 -16.94
CA LEU A 158 7.08 -8.56 -18.38
C LEU A 158 6.49 -9.90 -18.83
N GLY A 159 5.29 -9.88 -19.37
CA GLY A 159 4.71 -10.98 -20.16
C GLY A 159 3.71 -11.92 -19.47
N ARG A 160 3.48 -11.83 -18.16
CA ARG A 160 2.36 -12.45 -17.44
C ARG A 160 1.76 -11.45 -16.48
N GLN A 161 0.48 -11.64 -16.16
CA GLN A 161 -0.21 -10.83 -15.18
C GLN A 161 0.61 -10.78 -13.88
N ALA A 162 1.05 -9.59 -13.47
CA ALA A 162 1.76 -9.40 -12.22
C ALA A 162 0.85 -9.85 -11.06
N VAL A 163 1.34 -10.78 -10.25
CA VAL A 163 0.63 -11.24 -9.06
C VAL A 163 1.21 -10.53 -7.85
N ASN A 164 0.35 -9.93 -7.04
CA ASN A 164 0.77 -9.29 -5.80
C ASN A 164 0.48 -10.20 -4.60
N GLU A 165 1.39 -10.21 -3.65
CA GLU A 165 1.11 -10.64 -2.29
C GLU A 165 0.56 -9.43 -1.53
N THR A 166 -0.51 -9.61 -0.78
CA THR A 166 -1.17 -8.54 -0.04
C THR A 166 -1.56 -9.02 1.34
N PHE A 167 -1.32 -8.20 2.35
CA PHE A 167 -1.91 -8.40 3.67
C PHE A 167 -2.50 -7.10 4.21
N ALA A 168 -3.48 -7.22 5.10
CA ALA A 168 -4.06 -6.12 5.84
C ALA A 168 -3.90 -6.32 7.34
N LEU A 169 -3.55 -5.24 8.02
CA LEU A 169 -3.56 -5.10 9.47
C LEU A 169 -4.73 -4.22 9.88
N PHE A 170 -5.46 -4.63 10.92
CA PHE A 170 -6.43 -3.81 11.65
C PHE A 170 -6.07 -3.82 13.13
N ILE A 171 -5.96 -2.63 13.72
CA ILE A 171 -5.60 -2.46 15.13
C ILE A 171 -6.38 -1.30 15.73
N ASP A 172 -6.88 -1.44 16.96
CA ASP A 172 -7.47 -0.34 17.70
C ASP A 172 -6.42 0.70 18.11
N LYS A 173 -6.86 1.94 18.30
CA LYS A 173 -5.95 3.06 18.58
C LYS A 173 -5.25 2.98 19.93
N VAL A 174 -5.83 2.29 20.91
CA VAL A 174 -5.20 2.12 22.24
C VAL A 174 -4.03 1.16 22.16
N THR A 175 -4.26 -0.04 21.64
CA THR A 175 -3.22 -1.07 21.45
C THR A 175 -2.08 -0.56 20.55
N LEU A 176 -2.41 0.22 19.51
CA LEU A 176 -1.40 0.82 18.64
C LEU A 176 -0.49 1.79 19.42
N ARG A 177 -1.07 2.68 20.24
CA ARG A 177 -0.27 3.61 21.05
C ARG A 177 0.61 2.89 22.07
N GLU A 178 0.07 1.90 22.76
CA GLU A 178 0.81 1.06 23.71
C GLU A 178 2.01 0.39 23.02
N PHE A 179 1.82 -0.15 21.81
CA PHE A 179 2.90 -0.75 21.04
C PHE A 179 3.99 0.26 20.64
N LEU A 180 3.60 1.40 20.10
CA LEU A 180 4.57 2.43 19.69
C LEU A 180 5.29 3.06 20.88
N ALA A 181 4.64 3.11 22.05
CA ALA A 181 5.23 3.52 23.33
C ALA A 181 6.05 2.40 24.02
N LYS A 182 6.17 1.21 23.41
CA LYS A 182 6.85 0.02 23.95
C LYS A 182 6.27 -0.46 25.30
N GLN A 183 4.96 -0.25 25.51
CA GLN A 183 4.24 -0.70 26.70
C GLN A 183 3.71 -2.13 26.55
N VAL A 184 3.56 -2.60 25.32
CA VAL A 184 3.25 -4.00 24.99
C VAL A 184 4.37 -4.58 24.14
N SER A 185 4.61 -5.88 24.29
CA SER A 185 5.60 -6.59 23.48
C SER A 185 5.14 -6.72 22.01
N PRO A 186 6.07 -6.93 21.08
CA PRO A 186 5.71 -7.25 19.69
C PRO A 186 4.77 -8.46 19.57
N GLU A 187 4.97 -9.49 20.38
CA GLU A 187 4.12 -10.68 20.42
C GLU A 187 2.69 -10.33 20.90
N GLU A 188 2.58 -9.57 21.97
CA GLU A 188 1.28 -9.12 22.49
C GLU A 188 0.55 -8.23 21.48
N PHE A 189 1.27 -7.33 20.80
CA PHE A 189 0.71 -6.52 19.72
C PHE A 189 0.16 -7.41 18.59
N THR A 190 0.92 -8.41 18.11
CA THR A 190 0.48 -9.28 17.03
C THR A 190 -0.70 -10.17 17.42
N ASN A 191 -0.84 -10.50 18.71
CA ASN A 191 -1.99 -11.24 19.22
C ASN A 191 -3.28 -10.39 19.29
N ARG A 192 -3.15 -9.09 19.59
CA ARG A 192 -4.28 -8.15 19.65
C ARG A 192 -4.68 -7.62 18.26
N ALA A 193 -3.72 -7.50 17.36
CA ALA A 193 -3.97 -7.05 16.00
C ALA A 193 -4.58 -8.14 15.12
N LYS A 194 -5.39 -7.74 14.14
CA LYS A 194 -5.93 -8.66 13.14
C LYS A 194 -5.11 -8.54 11.85
N PHE A 195 -4.32 -9.57 11.57
CA PHE A 195 -3.58 -9.69 10.31
C PHE A 195 -4.31 -10.66 9.39
N THR A 196 -4.61 -10.22 8.18
CA THR A 196 -5.33 -10.99 7.17
C THR A 196 -4.53 -11.02 5.88
N LEU A 197 -4.24 -12.20 5.37
CA LEU A 197 -3.63 -12.41 4.07
C LEU A 197 -4.71 -12.42 2.98
N PHE A 198 -4.37 -11.92 1.81
CA PHE A 198 -5.25 -11.89 0.65
C PHE A 198 -4.62 -12.61 -0.54
N ASP A 199 -5.46 -13.30 -1.30
CA ASP A 199 -5.16 -13.76 -2.66
C ASP A 199 -6.04 -12.92 -3.62
N GLY A 200 -5.41 -11.99 -4.35
CA GLY A 200 -6.13 -10.95 -5.03
C GLY A 200 -6.93 -10.07 -4.06
N LEU A 201 -8.26 -10.09 -4.13
CA LEU A 201 -9.16 -9.35 -3.25
C LEU A 201 -9.84 -10.23 -2.19
N ASP A 202 -9.62 -11.54 -2.22
CA ASP A 202 -10.26 -12.49 -1.33
C ASP A 202 -9.39 -12.75 -0.09
N PRO A 203 -9.95 -12.64 1.14
CA PRO A 203 -9.23 -12.96 2.34
C PRO A 203 -9.00 -14.47 2.43
N VAL A 204 -7.74 -14.88 2.53
CA VAL A 204 -7.35 -16.30 2.65
C VAL A 204 -7.39 -16.75 4.10
N GLY A 205 -7.03 -15.88 5.05
CA GLY A 205 -7.03 -16.22 6.46
C GLY A 205 -6.11 -15.33 7.29
N ARG A 206 -6.01 -15.66 8.58
CA ARG A 206 -5.05 -15.04 9.48
C ARG A 206 -3.64 -15.53 9.17
N VAL A 207 -2.68 -14.61 9.26
CA VAL A 207 -1.26 -14.93 9.13
C VAL A 207 -0.54 -14.59 10.44
N PRO A 208 0.29 -15.48 10.98
CA PRO A 208 1.14 -15.16 12.12
C PRO A 208 2.21 -14.16 11.70
N ILE A 209 2.45 -13.18 12.54
CA ILE A 209 3.46 -12.14 12.30
C ILE A 209 4.53 -12.24 13.38
N GLU A 210 5.76 -12.26 12.94
CA GLU A 210 6.93 -12.07 13.79
C GLU A 210 7.50 -10.67 13.50
N VAL A 211 7.48 -9.80 14.52
CA VAL A 211 8.05 -8.45 14.38
C VAL A 211 9.57 -8.53 14.55
N TRP A 212 10.30 -8.04 13.58
CA TRP A 212 11.76 -7.98 13.63
C TRP A 212 12.19 -6.59 14.08
N GLU A 213 12.98 -6.57 15.14
CA GLU A 213 13.54 -5.33 15.68
C GLU A 213 14.88 -4.95 15.04
N ASP A 214 15.50 -5.88 14.33
CA ASP A 214 16.78 -5.68 13.67
C ASP A 214 16.66 -4.89 12.36
N SER A 215 17.78 -4.43 11.88
CA SER A 215 17.84 -3.60 10.68
C SER A 215 17.50 -4.40 9.42
N PHE A 216 16.23 -4.39 9.02
CA PHE A 216 15.80 -4.88 7.71
C PHE A 216 16.65 -4.31 6.56
N ASN A 217 17.10 -3.06 6.66
CA ASN A 217 17.93 -2.40 5.66
C ASN A 217 19.28 -3.09 5.48
N SER A 218 19.93 -3.54 6.58
CA SER A 218 21.19 -4.26 6.52
C SER A 218 20.99 -5.68 6.01
N THR A 219 19.90 -6.34 6.40
CA THR A 219 19.58 -7.72 6.00
C THR A 219 19.24 -7.81 4.52
N TYR A 220 18.45 -6.87 3.99
CA TYR A 220 17.97 -6.90 2.60
C TYR A 220 18.63 -5.82 1.72
N LYS A 221 19.69 -5.17 2.20
CA LYS A 221 20.47 -4.16 1.45
C LYS A 221 19.57 -3.09 0.78
N ALA A 222 18.51 -2.68 1.48
CA ALA A 222 17.64 -1.63 1.00
C ALA A 222 18.44 -0.34 0.79
N ALA A 223 18.36 0.25 -0.41
CA ALA A 223 19.07 1.48 -0.72
C ALA A 223 18.55 2.64 0.15
N ASN A 224 19.48 3.45 0.65
CA ASN A 224 19.14 4.74 1.24
C ASN A 224 18.56 5.64 0.15
N TYR A 225 17.62 6.47 0.55
CA TYR A 225 17.00 7.45 -0.32
C TYR A 225 17.14 8.84 0.29
N ASP A 226 17.61 9.77 -0.53
CA ASP A 226 17.65 11.19 -0.17
C ASP A 226 16.40 11.86 -0.74
N PRO A 227 15.54 12.44 0.11
CA PRO A 227 14.36 13.15 -0.37
C PRO A 227 14.75 14.34 -1.25
N PRO A 228 13.87 14.77 -2.17
CA PRO A 228 14.10 15.94 -2.99
C PRO A 228 14.42 17.17 -2.14
N LYS A 229 15.30 18.06 -2.64
CA LYS A 229 15.61 19.31 -1.96
C LYS A 229 14.33 20.12 -1.72
N GLY A 230 14.06 20.47 -0.46
CA GLY A 230 12.87 21.21 -0.06
C GLY A 230 11.69 20.37 0.38
N ALA A 231 11.76 19.04 0.26
CA ALA A 231 10.73 18.16 0.84
C ALA A 231 10.87 18.13 2.37
N THR A 232 9.77 18.42 3.06
CA THR A 232 9.70 18.27 4.52
C THR A 232 9.35 16.82 4.83
N CYS A 233 10.36 16.00 5.09
CA CYS A 233 10.21 14.58 5.39
C CYS A 233 10.41 14.35 6.90
N PRO A 234 9.35 13.98 7.66
CA PRO A 234 9.42 13.67 9.08
C PRO A 234 10.15 12.36 9.34
#